data_c23935ffeeb0d8416fa5176683968dd6
#
_entry.id   c23935ffeeb0d8416fa5176683968dd6
#
_cell.length_a   1.000
_cell.length_b   1.000
_cell.length_c   1.000
_cell.angle_alpha   90.00
_cell.angle_beta   90.00
_cell.angle_gamma   90.00
#
_symmetry.space_group_name_H-M   'P 1'
#
loop_
_entity.id
_entity.type
_entity.pdbx_description
1 polymer ?
#
loop_
_entity_poly.entity_id
_entity_poly.type
_entity_poly.pdbx_seq_one_letter_code
_entity_poly.pdbx_strand_id
1 'polypeptide(L)'
;MSQSSTLQRGLNTRHIRFLALGSAIGTGLFYGSATAIKMAGPSVLLAYIVAGIAIYIVMRALGEMAVHNPVSGSFSHYASQYIGPLAGFTTGWTYVFEMVIVAIADVTAFGIYMGFWYPDVPRWIWILSLIMFLGAINLIHVKVFGE
;
A
#
# COMPACT_ATOMS: atom_id res chain seq x y z
N MET A 1 14.91 21.15 24.16
CA MET A 1 13.47 20.88 24.32
C MET A 1 13.11 19.73 23.41
N SER A 2 13.09 18.51 23.93
CA SER A 2 12.72 17.31 23.17
C SER A 2 11.21 17.30 22.98
N GLN A 3 10.73 17.54 21.78
CA GLN A 3 9.35 17.25 21.44
C GLN A 3 9.20 15.72 21.39
N SER A 4 8.69 15.16 22.48
CA SER A 4 8.19 13.80 22.49
C SER A 4 7.04 13.74 21.48
N SER A 5 7.31 13.14 20.32
CA SER A 5 6.28 12.78 19.35
C SER A 5 5.32 11.82 20.03
N THR A 6 4.16 12.32 20.45
CA THR A 6 3.10 11.52 21.06
C THR A 6 2.42 10.69 19.96
N LEU A 7 3.09 9.63 19.50
CA LEU A 7 2.46 8.61 18.68
C LEU A 7 1.44 7.87 19.57
N GLN A 8 0.16 8.02 19.27
CA GLN A 8 -0.89 7.32 20.00
C GLN A 8 -0.96 5.86 19.51
N ARG A 9 -0.80 4.90 20.44
CA ARG A 9 -1.01 3.49 20.19
C ARG A 9 -2.51 3.17 20.18
N GLY A 10 -3.14 3.38 19.04
CA GLY A 10 -4.58 3.09 18.85
C GLY A 10 -4.89 1.74 18.19
N LEU A 11 -3.86 1.09 17.59
CA LEU A 11 -4.02 -0.15 16.83
C LEU A 11 -3.46 -1.35 17.59
N ASN A 12 -4.21 -2.46 17.61
CA ASN A 12 -3.78 -3.74 18.15
C ASN A 12 -2.98 -4.51 17.09
N THR A 13 -2.18 -5.52 17.52
CA THR A 13 -1.40 -6.38 16.63
C THR A 13 -2.26 -7.04 15.55
N ARG A 14 -3.52 -7.37 15.86
CA ARG A 14 -4.49 -7.92 14.90
C ARG A 14 -4.78 -6.92 13.77
N HIS A 15 -5.09 -5.68 14.10
CA HIS A 15 -5.36 -4.61 13.11
C HIS A 15 -4.15 -4.39 12.20
N ILE A 16 -2.95 -4.34 12.75
CA ILE A 16 -1.69 -4.18 11.97
C ILE A 16 -1.50 -5.34 11.00
N ARG A 17 -1.76 -6.59 11.42
CA ARG A 17 -1.64 -7.77 10.55
C ARG A 17 -2.65 -7.73 9.39
N PHE A 18 -3.92 -7.37 9.65
CA PHE A 18 -4.94 -7.28 8.61
C PHE A 18 -4.65 -6.14 7.62
N LEU A 19 -4.23 -4.98 8.11
CA LEU A 19 -3.81 -3.86 7.26
C LEU A 19 -2.61 -4.23 6.39
N ALA A 20 -1.61 -4.90 6.95
CA ALA A 20 -0.42 -5.35 6.21
C ALA A 20 -0.77 -6.38 5.13
N LEU A 21 -1.63 -7.36 5.45
CA LEU A 21 -2.08 -8.35 4.47
C LEU A 21 -2.94 -7.71 3.38
N GLY A 22 -3.90 -6.86 3.74
CA GLY A 22 -4.75 -6.17 2.78
C GLY A 22 -3.96 -5.26 1.83
N SER A 23 -2.99 -4.53 2.37
CA SER A 23 -2.09 -3.67 1.59
C SER A 23 -1.17 -4.46 0.66
N ALA A 24 -0.69 -5.64 1.09
CA ALA A 24 0.21 -6.46 0.28
C ALA A 24 -0.49 -7.19 -0.87
N ILE A 25 -1.77 -7.56 -0.70
CA ILE A 25 -2.50 -8.34 -1.70
C ILE A 25 -2.83 -7.48 -2.93
N GLY A 26 -3.42 -6.30 -2.76
CA GLY A 26 -3.71 -5.34 -3.83
C GLY A 26 -4.22 -5.91 -5.17
N THR A 27 -4.47 -5.04 -6.12
CA THR A 27 -4.84 -5.41 -7.51
C THR A 27 -3.71 -6.07 -8.27
N GLY A 28 -2.46 -5.86 -7.87
CA GLY A 28 -1.29 -6.48 -8.49
C GLY A 28 -1.35 -8.00 -8.47
N LEU A 29 -1.83 -8.61 -7.37
CA LEU A 29 -1.95 -10.06 -7.28
C LEU A 29 -3.08 -10.60 -8.17
N PHE A 30 -4.24 -9.98 -8.21
CA PHE A 30 -5.41 -10.51 -8.91
C PHE A 30 -5.46 -10.10 -10.38
N TYR A 31 -5.19 -8.84 -10.69
CA TYR A 31 -5.28 -8.31 -12.04
C TYR A 31 -3.95 -8.35 -12.78
N GLY A 32 -2.87 -7.90 -12.15
CA GLY A 32 -1.54 -7.83 -12.77
C GLY A 32 -0.89 -9.19 -12.98
N SER A 33 -1.15 -10.17 -12.09
CA SER A 33 -0.57 -11.51 -12.20
C SER A 33 -1.01 -12.26 -13.48
N ALA A 34 -2.23 -12.02 -13.95
CA ALA A 34 -2.74 -12.68 -15.17
C ALA A 34 -1.87 -12.39 -16.39
N THR A 35 -1.42 -11.13 -16.55
CA THR A 35 -0.53 -10.73 -17.62
C THR A 35 0.88 -11.31 -17.44
N ALA A 36 1.39 -11.27 -16.21
CA ALA A 36 2.70 -11.84 -15.88
C ALA A 36 2.76 -13.35 -16.16
N ILE A 37 1.71 -14.09 -15.78
CA ILE A 37 1.61 -15.53 -16.03
C ILE A 37 1.52 -15.83 -17.55
N LYS A 38 0.76 -15.04 -18.29
CA LYS A 38 0.66 -15.19 -19.76
C LYS A 38 1.99 -14.96 -20.46
N MET A 39 2.80 -14.02 -20.00
CA MET A 39 4.09 -13.69 -20.61
C MET A 39 5.21 -14.64 -20.20
N ALA A 40 5.29 -15.01 -18.94
CA ALA A 40 6.41 -15.75 -18.35
C ALA A 40 6.09 -17.24 -18.10
N GLY A 41 4.81 -17.64 -18.16
CA GLY A 41 4.43 -19.02 -17.83
C GLY A 41 4.84 -19.42 -16.42
N PRO A 42 5.23 -20.70 -16.18
CA PRO A 42 5.64 -21.17 -14.86
C PRO A 42 6.86 -20.46 -14.28
N SER A 43 7.70 -19.84 -15.12
CA SER A 43 8.91 -19.12 -14.67
C SER A 43 8.59 -17.87 -13.84
N VAL A 44 7.34 -17.39 -13.86
CA VAL A 44 6.88 -16.31 -13.00
C VAL A 44 7.12 -16.61 -11.52
N LEU A 45 7.08 -17.88 -11.10
CA LEU A 45 7.36 -18.29 -9.72
C LEU A 45 8.76 -17.91 -9.27
N LEU A 46 9.75 -18.05 -10.14
CA LEU A 46 11.13 -17.64 -9.82
C LEU A 46 11.23 -16.15 -9.62
N ALA A 47 10.55 -15.34 -10.45
CA ALA A 47 10.51 -13.90 -10.28
C ALA A 47 9.86 -13.50 -8.95
N TYR A 48 8.76 -14.13 -8.58
CA TYR A 48 8.11 -13.87 -7.29
C TYR A 48 8.97 -14.30 -6.10
N ILE A 49 9.69 -15.42 -6.18
CA ILE A 49 10.59 -15.86 -5.11
C ILE A 49 11.72 -14.84 -4.92
N VAL A 50 12.38 -14.43 -6.00
CA VAL A 50 13.48 -13.45 -5.94
C VAL A 50 12.99 -12.10 -5.41
N ALA A 51 11.86 -11.61 -5.91
CA ALA A 51 11.24 -10.38 -5.43
C ALA A 51 10.83 -10.47 -3.95
N GLY A 52 10.25 -11.61 -3.55
CA GLY A 52 9.84 -11.85 -2.17
C GLY A 52 11.01 -11.85 -1.19
N ILE A 53 12.14 -12.45 -1.56
CA ILE A 53 13.36 -12.42 -0.74
C ILE A 53 13.89 -10.99 -0.62
N ALA A 54 13.93 -10.24 -1.72
CA ALA A 54 14.38 -8.85 -1.71
C ALA A 54 13.49 -7.97 -0.82
N ILE A 55 12.16 -8.09 -0.97
CA ILE A 55 11.19 -7.36 -0.14
C ILE A 55 11.36 -7.74 1.34
N TYR A 56 11.53 -9.04 1.65
CA TYR A 56 11.73 -9.49 3.03
C TYR A 56 12.96 -8.84 3.68
N ILE A 57 14.09 -8.77 2.96
CA ILE A 57 15.31 -8.13 3.46
C ILE A 57 15.09 -6.63 3.72
N VAL A 58 14.46 -5.92 2.77
CA VAL A 58 14.16 -4.49 2.89
C VAL A 58 13.22 -4.21 4.07
N MET A 59 12.13 -4.99 4.18
CA MET A 59 11.14 -4.81 5.25
C MET A 59 11.72 -5.16 6.62
N ARG A 60 12.62 -6.14 6.70
CA ARG A 60 13.32 -6.44 7.93
C ARG A 60 14.25 -5.30 8.36
N ALA A 61 15.03 -4.77 7.45
CA ALA A 61 15.91 -3.61 7.72
C ALA A 61 15.10 -2.38 8.16
N LEU A 62 13.96 -2.12 7.50
CA LEU A 62 13.05 -1.05 7.90
C LEU A 62 12.48 -1.28 9.31
N GLY A 63 12.09 -2.51 9.62
CA GLY A 63 11.58 -2.88 10.94
C GLY A 63 12.60 -2.65 12.05
N GLU A 64 13.85 -2.99 11.82
CA GLU A 64 14.95 -2.75 12.76
C GLU A 64 15.16 -1.24 12.99
N MET A 65 15.16 -0.44 11.95
CA MET A 65 15.22 1.03 12.05
C MET A 65 14.03 1.61 12.82
N ALA A 66 12.82 1.12 12.54
CA ALA A 66 11.59 1.59 13.18
C ALA A 66 11.52 1.23 14.67
N VAL A 67 12.09 0.12 15.09
CA VAL A 67 12.20 -0.25 16.53
C VAL A 67 13.20 0.63 17.24
N HIS A 68 14.31 0.95 16.59
CA HIS A 68 15.37 1.75 17.19
C HIS A 68 15.02 3.25 17.25
N ASN A 69 14.38 3.77 16.23
CA ASN A 69 13.99 5.18 16.14
C ASN A 69 12.57 5.30 15.55
N PRO A 70 11.52 5.14 16.36
CA PRO A 70 10.13 5.21 15.88
C PRO A 70 9.75 6.65 15.52
N VAL A 71 9.64 6.93 14.22
CA VAL A 71 9.30 8.24 13.67
C VAL A 71 8.16 8.15 12.65
N SER A 72 7.40 9.23 12.53
CA SER A 72 6.47 9.39 11.41
C SER A 72 7.26 9.69 10.13
N GLY A 73 6.78 9.19 8.99
CA GLY A 73 7.44 9.40 7.69
C GLY A 73 8.32 8.24 7.20
N SER A 74 8.56 7.22 8.06
CA SER A 74 9.17 5.94 7.69
C SER A 74 10.31 6.07 6.66
N PHE A 75 10.16 5.54 5.45
CA PHE A 75 11.22 5.53 4.42
C PHE A 75 11.82 6.89 4.12
N SER A 76 11.00 7.95 3.99
CA SER A 76 11.50 9.29 3.66
C SER A 76 12.31 9.90 4.80
N HIS A 77 11.89 9.64 6.05
CA HIS A 77 12.63 10.10 7.22
C HIS A 77 14.00 9.42 7.33
N TYR A 78 14.03 8.09 7.24
CA TYR A 78 15.29 7.33 7.30
C TYR A 78 16.21 7.65 6.13
N ALA A 79 15.67 7.80 4.90
CA ALA A 79 16.47 8.25 3.75
C ALA A 79 17.06 9.63 3.97
N SER A 80 16.30 10.57 4.55
CA SER A 80 16.81 11.90 4.89
C SER A 80 17.90 11.86 5.95
N GLN A 81 17.73 11.01 6.97
CA GLN A 81 18.65 10.92 8.11
C GLN A 81 19.98 10.24 7.75
N TYR A 82 19.94 9.14 7.00
CA TYR A 82 21.10 8.29 6.73
C TYR A 82 21.80 8.58 5.40
N ILE A 83 21.09 9.10 4.41
CA ILE A 83 21.62 9.36 3.06
C ILE A 83 21.74 10.87 2.84
N GLY A 84 20.70 11.63 3.22
CA GLY A 84 20.68 13.08 3.10
C GLY A 84 19.32 13.67 2.70
N PRO A 85 19.14 14.99 2.81
CA PRO A 85 17.86 15.65 2.59
C PRO A 85 17.25 15.42 1.20
N LEU A 86 18.09 15.37 0.16
CA LEU A 86 17.64 15.12 -1.21
C LEU A 86 17.05 13.72 -1.36
N ALA A 87 17.69 12.71 -0.76
CA ALA A 87 17.18 11.34 -0.77
C ALA A 87 15.84 11.24 -0.05
N GLY A 88 15.69 11.88 1.11
CA GLY A 88 14.42 11.92 1.83
C GLY A 88 13.30 12.60 1.05
N PHE A 89 13.60 13.74 0.41
CA PHE A 89 12.66 14.45 -0.46
C PHE A 89 12.21 13.57 -1.64
N THR A 90 13.15 12.98 -2.37
CA THR A 90 12.87 12.13 -3.53
C THR A 90 12.05 10.91 -3.12
N THR A 91 12.44 10.23 -2.04
CA THR A 91 11.71 9.06 -1.52
C THR A 91 10.28 9.43 -1.11
N GLY A 92 10.09 10.54 -0.42
CA GLY A 92 8.78 11.01 0.00
C GLY A 92 7.85 11.31 -1.19
N TRP A 93 8.33 12.04 -2.19
CA TRP A 93 7.55 12.35 -3.38
C TRP A 93 7.28 11.12 -4.25
N THR A 94 8.24 10.21 -4.38
CA THR A 94 8.03 8.92 -5.08
C THR A 94 6.93 8.12 -4.42
N TYR A 95 6.91 8.06 -3.08
CA TYR A 95 5.88 7.37 -2.33
C TYR A 95 4.49 8.00 -2.52
N VAL A 96 4.38 9.33 -2.48
CA VAL A 96 3.11 10.02 -2.76
C VAL A 96 2.61 9.71 -4.16
N PHE A 97 3.50 9.79 -5.16
CA PHE A 97 3.16 9.48 -6.55
C PHE A 97 2.70 8.02 -6.71
N GLU A 98 3.41 7.08 -6.11
CA GLU A 98 3.05 5.66 -6.08
C GLU A 98 1.65 5.46 -5.51
N MET A 99 1.35 6.04 -4.33
CA MET A 99 0.04 5.91 -3.70
C MET A 99 -1.10 6.43 -4.59
N VAL A 100 -0.90 7.53 -5.28
CA VAL A 100 -1.90 8.07 -6.22
C VAL A 100 -2.13 7.11 -7.39
N ILE A 101 -1.06 6.59 -8.00
CA ILE A 101 -1.16 5.65 -9.12
C ILE A 101 -1.82 4.34 -8.68
N VAL A 102 -1.46 3.80 -7.52
CA VAL A 102 -2.07 2.58 -6.96
C VAL A 102 -3.56 2.80 -6.71
N ALA A 103 -3.95 3.92 -6.10
CA ALA A 103 -5.35 4.23 -5.87
C ALA A 103 -6.16 4.29 -7.18
N ILE A 104 -5.62 4.91 -8.23
CA ILE A 104 -6.25 4.95 -9.56
C ILE A 104 -6.39 3.53 -10.13
N ALA A 105 -5.34 2.72 -10.03
CA ALA A 105 -5.34 1.33 -10.51
C ALA A 105 -6.38 0.48 -9.79
N ASP A 106 -6.45 0.56 -8.47
CA ASP A 106 -7.38 -0.20 -7.63
C ASP A 106 -8.84 0.15 -7.93
N VAL A 107 -9.15 1.43 -8.02
CA VAL A 107 -10.51 1.90 -8.35
C VAL A 107 -10.91 1.50 -9.78
N THR A 108 -9.96 1.55 -10.71
CA THR A 108 -10.19 1.14 -12.10
C THR A 108 -10.45 -0.37 -12.20
N ALA A 109 -9.64 -1.19 -11.50
CA ALA A 109 -9.82 -2.64 -11.46
C ALA A 109 -11.17 -3.02 -10.85
N PHE A 110 -11.61 -2.35 -9.79
CA PHE A 110 -12.93 -2.54 -9.22
C PHE A 110 -14.03 -2.29 -10.27
N GLY A 111 -13.94 -1.21 -11.02
CA GLY A 111 -14.89 -0.91 -12.10
C GLY A 111 -14.89 -1.99 -13.20
N ILE A 112 -13.74 -2.61 -13.51
CA ILE A 112 -13.64 -3.72 -14.46
C ILE A 112 -14.34 -4.98 -13.91
N TYR A 113 -14.12 -5.34 -12.63
CA TYR A 113 -14.74 -6.49 -12.00
C TYR A 113 -16.27 -6.34 -11.93
N MET A 114 -16.76 -5.17 -11.56
CA MET A 114 -18.20 -4.91 -11.51
C MET A 114 -18.84 -4.95 -12.89
N GLY A 115 -18.14 -4.50 -13.94
CA GLY A 115 -18.60 -4.60 -15.32
C GLY A 115 -18.73 -6.02 -15.85
N PHE A 116 -18.03 -7.00 -15.23
CA PHE A 116 -18.22 -8.43 -15.55
C PHE A 116 -19.58 -8.95 -15.07
N TRP A 117 -20.02 -8.52 -13.89
CA TRP A 117 -21.28 -8.98 -13.29
C TRP A 117 -22.49 -8.12 -13.68
N TYR A 118 -22.27 -6.86 -13.98
CA TYR A 118 -23.30 -5.88 -14.35
C TYR A 118 -22.91 -5.13 -15.63
N PRO A 119 -22.95 -5.80 -16.81
CA PRO A 119 -22.47 -5.21 -18.07
C PRO A 119 -23.29 -4.00 -18.53
N ASP A 120 -24.57 -3.92 -18.15
CA ASP A 120 -25.48 -2.85 -18.52
C ASP A 120 -25.27 -1.55 -17.73
N VAL A 121 -24.49 -1.60 -16.64
CA VAL A 121 -24.24 -0.43 -15.80
C VAL A 121 -22.91 0.22 -16.19
N PRO A 122 -22.90 1.51 -16.52
CA PRO A 122 -21.67 2.24 -16.85
C PRO A 122 -20.63 2.14 -15.72
N ARG A 123 -19.38 1.83 -16.06
CA ARG A 123 -18.28 1.61 -15.10
C ARG A 123 -18.03 2.79 -14.17
N TRP A 124 -18.24 4.00 -14.61
CA TRP A 124 -18.03 5.20 -13.80
C TRP A 124 -18.92 5.26 -12.57
N ILE A 125 -20.12 4.66 -12.62
CA ILE A 125 -21.06 4.59 -11.48
C ILE A 125 -20.42 3.76 -10.35
N TRP A 126 -19.84 2.62 -10.67
CA TRP A 126 -19.15 1.77 -9.72
C TRP A 126 -17.90 2.43 -9.13
N ILE A 127 -17.13 3.08 -9.98
CA ILE A 127 -15.94 3.82 -9.58
C ILE A 127 -16.31 4.95 -8.61
N LEU A 128 -17.30 5.75 -8.95
CA LEU A 128 -17.75 6.86 -8.12
C LEU A 128 -18.32 6.36 -6.79
N SER A 129 -19.13 5.29 -6.80
CA SER A 129 -19.69 4.71 -5.58
C SER A 129 -18.60 4.21 -4.62
N LEU A 130 -17.55 3.57 -5.15
CA LEU A 130 -16.41 3.12 -4.35
C LEU A 130 -15.64 4.29 -3.73
N ILE A 131 -15.35 5.34 -4.52
CA ILE A 131 -14.66 6.53 -4.02
C ILE A 131 -15.47 7.22 -2.92
N MET A 132 -16.77 7.38 -3.11
CA MET A 132 -17.66 7.97 -2.11
C MET A 132 -17.72 7.13 -0.84
N PHE A 133 -17.81 5.80 -0.97
CA PHE A 133 -17.84 4.86 0.15
C PHE A 133 -16.53 4.90 0.94
N LEU A 134 -15.38 4.80 0.27
CA LEU A 134 -14.09 4.89 0.92
C LEU A 134 -13.82 6.26 1.54
N GLY A 135 -14.24 7.33 0.87
CA GLY A 135 -14.16 8.68 1.40
C GLY A 135 -14.99 8.84 2.68
N ALA A 136 -16.21 8.32 2.70
CA ALA A 136 -17.07 8.35 3.88
C ALA A 136 -16.46 7.57 5.06
N ILE A 137 -15.91 6.38 4.81
CA ILE A 137 -15.22 5.58 5.84
C ILE A 137 -13.99 6.31 6.37
N ASN A 138 -13.20 6.95 5.49
CA ASN A 138 -12.02 7.72 5.91
C ASN A 138 -12.33 8.92 6.81
N LEU A 139 -13.55 9.45 6.75
CA LEU A 139 -14.00 10.51 7.65
C LEU A 139 -14.39 9.98 9.04
N ILE A 140 -14.60 8.69 9.18
CA ILE A 140 -14.90 8.01 10.43
C ILE A 140 -13.57 7.58 11.09
N HIS A 141 -13.58 7.32 12.37
CA HIS A 141 -12.39 7.09 13.18
C HIS A 141 -11.50 5.94 12.66
N VAL A 142 -10.17 6.13 12.71
CA VAL A 142 -9.11 5.15 12.29
C VAL A 142 -9.32 3.72 12.81
N LYS A 143 -10.00 3.53 13.94
CA LYS A 143 -10.31 2.19 14.49
C LYS A 143 -11.23 1.36 13.58
N VAL A 144 -12.16 2.01 12.90
CA VAL A 144 -13.08 1.33 11.97
C VAL A 144 -12.36 0.84 10.70
N PHE A 145 -11.24 1.49 10.36
CA PHE A 145 -10.42 1.12 9.21
C PHE A 145 -9.56 -0.14 9.45
N GLY A 146 -9.35 -0.51 10.71
CA GLY A 146 -8.52 -1.66 11.13
C GLY A 146 -9.30 -2.93 11.46
N GLU A 147 -10.63 -2.91 11.39
CA GLU A 147 -11.52 -4.05 11.60
C GLU A 147 -12.09 -4.59 10.28
#